data_94c401c93f2d2bdf8a782d95afa3dcee
#
_entry.id   94c401c93f2d2bdf8a782d95afa3dcee
#
_cell.length_a   1.000
_cell.length_b   1.000
_cell.length_c   1.000
_cell.angle_alpha   90.00
_cell.angle_beta   90.00
_cell.angle_gamma   90.00
#
_symmetry.space_group_name_H-M   'P 1'
#
loop_
_entity.id
_entity.type
_entity.pdbx_description
1 polymer ?
#
loop_
_entity_poly.entity_id
_entity_poly.type
_entity_poly.pdbx_seq_one_letter_code
_entity_poly.pdbx_strand_id
1 'polypeptide(L)'
;PTGIAHTYMAAEAIEKKAKELGYQVKVETRGSAGAKNVLTDDEIAKATGVIVACDTNVPTDRFDGKKVIECQVSDGINKTEELVKRIAAGDAPVFKASGKKEASHSSIGGKESIGHQIYKHLMNGVSHMLPFVVGGGILIAIAFLIDGFSVDLNSLPADQRANFGTITQGAALFKGIGGTAFGFMLPILAGFIAMSIADRPGLAVGFVGGSIAANGTSGFLGALVAGFVAGYIVNLLKKIFSKLPESLDGVKPVLLYPLLGIFLIGVIMQFVVEPPIGALNTAINNGLNGLNGASAVVLGVLLGGMMAIDMGGPVNKAAYVFGTASIAAGNYNIMAAVMIGGMVPPLAIALATIIFKNKFTAEERKAGPTNFIMRLSFITEGAI
;
A
#
# COMPACT_ATOMS: atom_id res chain seq x y z
N PRO A 1 -0.12 -6.28 4.42
CA PRO A 1 0.46 -6.62 3.14
C PRO A 1 -0.51 -6.28 2.03
N THR A 2 -0.04 -5.53 1.06
CA THR A 2 -0.78 -5.17 -0.15
C THR A 2 -0.82 -6.32 -1.16
N GLY A 3 -0.03 -7.36 -0.93
CA GLY A 3 -0.01 -8.55 -1.77
C GLY A 3 -1.19 -9.47 -1.45
N ILE A 4 -2.16 -9.55 -2.33
CA ILE A 4 -3.23 -10.55 -2.26
C ILE A 4 -2.60 -11.95 -2.18
N ALA A 5 -1.59 -12.22 -3.00
CA ALA A 5 -0.89 -13.49 -3.07
C ALA A 5 -0.15 -13.84 -1.78
N HIS A 6 0.70 -12.97 -1.25
CA HIS A 6 1.49 -13.27 -0.05
C HIS A 6 0.63 -13.57 1.20
N THR A 7 -0.55 -12.96 1.32
CA THR A 7 -1.49 -13.27 2.40
C THR A 7 -2.02 -14.70 2.27
N TYR A 8 -2.39 -15.11 1.06
CA TYR A 8 -2.88 -16.46 0.82
C TYR A 8 -1.75 -17.50 0.88
N MET A 9 -0.55 -17.18 0.38
CA MET A 9 0.61 -18.07 0.48
C MET A 9 1.00 -18.35 1.93
N ALA A 10 1.03 -17.33 2.79
CA ALA A 10 1.30 -17.54 4.21
C ALA A 10 0.20 -18.37 4.88
N ALA A 11 -1.06 -18.09 4.56
CA ALA A 11 -2.20 -18.84 5.07
C ALA A 11 -2.12 -20.32 4.67
N GLU A 12 -1.89 -20.61 3.39
CA GLU A 12 -1.77 -21.96 2.85
C GLU A 12 -0.54 -22.69 3.43
N ALA A 13 0.61 -22.02 3.50
CA ALA A 13 1.82 -22.61 4.07
C ALA A 13 1.61 -23.01 5.55
N ILE A 14 1.01 -22.13 6.37
CA ILE A 14 0.72 -22.43 7.77
C ILE A 14 -0.30 -23.55 7.88
N GLU A 15 -1.38 -23.51 7.08
CA GLU A 15 -2.43 -24.53 7.12
C GLU A 15 -1.92 -25.89 6.71
N LYS A 16 -1.19 -25.98 5.60
CA LYS A 16 -0.60 -27.22 5.08
C LYS A 16 0.39 -27.82 6.09
N LYS A 17 1.32 -27.01 6.58
CA LYS A 17 2.36 -27.49 7.50
C LYS A 17 1.79 -27.91 8.86
N ALA A 18 0.80 -27.20 9.40
CA ALA A 18 0.15 -27.59 10.65
C ALA A 18 -0.58 -28.94 10.49
N LYS A 19 -1.29 -29.15 9.38
CA LYS A 19 -1.94 -30.43 9.06
C LYS A 19 -0.94 -31.57 8.88
N GLU A 20 0.19 -31.33 8.17
CA GLU A 20 1.28 -32.32 8.03
C GLU A 20 1.87 -32.75 9.39
N LEU A 21 1.92 -31.84 10.34
CA LEU A 21 2.41 -32.11 11.70
C LEU A 21 1.31 -32.67 12.64
N GLY A 22 0.09 -32.93 12.13
CA GLY A 22 -1.00 -33.52 12.86
C GLY A 22 -1.79 -32.55 13.75
N TYR A 23 -1.65 -31.24 13.56
CA TYR A 23 -2.38 -30.23 14.33
C TYR A 23 -3.64 -29.76 13.60
N GLN A 24 -4.69 -29.49 14.37
CA GLN A 24 -5.87 -28.79 13.87
C GLN A 24 -5.55 -27.28 13.76
N VAL A 25 -5.87 -26.70 12.63
CA VAL A 25 -5.59 -25.29 12.34
C VAL A 25 -6.78 -24.65 11.66
N LYS A 26 -7.08 -23.41 12.02
CA LYS A 26 -7.99 -22.53 11.27
C LYS A 26 -7.26 -21.22 11.00
N VAL A 27 -7.30 -20.80 9.75
CA VAL A 27 -6.58 -19.58 9.30
C VAL A 27 -7.57 -18.52 8.91
N GLU A 28 -7.46 -17.37 9.57
CA GLU A 28 -8.14 -16.13 9.17
C GLU A 28 -7.23 -15.32 8.28
N THR A 29 -7.72 -14.86 7.15
CA THR A 29 -7.00 -13.95 6.27
C THR A 29 -7.63 -12.57 6.27
N ARG A 30 -6.79 -11.52 6.32
CA ARG A 30 -7.20 -10.12 6.22
C ARG A 30 -6.41 -9.46 5.09
N GLY A 31 -6.98 -9.49 3.91
CA GLY A 31 -6.40 -8.90 2.70
C GLY A 31 -7.22 -7.74 2.17
N SER A 32 -6.96 -7.33 0.94
CA SER A 32 -7.70 -6.27 0.22
C SER A 32 -9.19 -6.56 0.05
N ALA A 33 -9.57 -7.85 0.03
CA ALA A 33 -10.97 -8.30 -0.05
C ALA A 33 -11.68 -8.34 1.32
N GLY A 34 -11.07 -7.81 2.38
CA GLY A 34 -11.59 -7.87 3.73
C GLY A 34 -11.17 -9.12 4.50
N ALA A 35 -11.83 -9.37 5.64
CA ALA A 35 -11.58 -10.52 6.49
C ALA A 35 -12.33 -11.76 5.97
N LYS A 36 -11.63 -12.90 5.84
CA LYS A 36 -12.22 -14.20 5.51
C LYS A 36 -11.90 -15.21 6.61
N ASN A 37 -12.79 -16.18 6.82
CA ASN A 37 -12.68 -17.23 7.85
C ASN A 37 -12.41 -16.66 9.25
N VAL A 38 -13.12 -15.61 9.62
CA VAL A 38 -12.94 -14.92 10.90
C VAL A 38 -13.01 -15.91 12.05
N LEU A 39 -12.01 -15.86 12.94
CA LEU A 39 -11.94 -16.67 14.14
C LEU A 39 -12.99 -16.17 15.14
N THR A 40 -13.79 -17.08 15.66
CA THR A 40 -14.74 -16.78 16.73
C THR A 40 -14.06 -16.77 18.10
N ASP A 41 -14.67 -16.12 19.08
CA ASP A 41 -14.13 -16.06 20.45
C ASP A 41 -14.00 -17.47 21.06
N ASP A 42 -14.92 -18.39 20.75
CA ASP A 42 -14.85 -19.80 21.18
C ASP A 42 -13.65 -20.54 20.56
N GLU A 43 -13.35 -20.29 19.29
CA GLU A 43 -12.20 -20.89 18.61
C GLU A 43 -10.90 -20.34 19.17
N ILE A 44 -10.84 -19.04 19.41
CA ILE A 44 -9.70 -18.39 20.07
C ILE A 44 -9.52 -18.95 21.49
N ALA A 45 -10.61 -19.10 22.24
CA ALA A 45 -10.57 -19.65 23.60
C ALA A 45 -10.02 -21.08 23.65
N LYS A 46 -10.36 -21.92 22.67
CA LYS A 46 -9.93 -23.33 22.57
C LYS A 46 -8.54 -23.49 21.99
N ALA A 47 -8.02 -22.50 21.25
CA ALA A 47 -6.72 -22.58 20.60
C ALA A 47 -5.58 -22.67 21.62
N THR A 48 -4.60 -23.55 21.36
CA THR A 48 -3.35 -23.67 22.13
C THR A 48 -2.50 -22.40 22.02
N GLY A 49 -2.52 -21.76 20.87
CA GLY A 49 -1.86 -20.47 20.61
C GLY A 49 -2.21 -19.93 19.24
N VAL A 50 -1.74 -18.73 18.95
CA VAL A 50 -2.06 -17.98 17.72
C VAL A 50 -0.78 -17.54 17.03
N ILE A 51 -0.72 -17.69 15.71
CA ILE A 51 0.34 -17.12 14.87
C ILE A 51 -0.26 -15.93 14.10
N VAL A 52 0.31 -14.75 14.29
CA VAL A 52 -0.07 -13.52 13.58
C VAL A 52 1.02 -13.17 12.59
N ALA A 53 0.87 -13.63 11.35
CA ALA A 53 1.79 -13.34 10.25
C ALA A 53 1.30 -12.14 9.44
N CYS A 54 1.74 -10.93 9.78
CA CYS A 54 1.28 -9.72 9.11
C CYS A 54 2.34 -8.62 9.12
N ASP A 55 2.34 -7.78 8.06
CA ASP A 55 3.20 -6.59 7.93
C ASP A 55 2.41 -5.29 8.18
N THR A 56 1.13 -5.40 8.60
CA THR A 56 0.24 -4.28 8.91
C THR A 56 -0.41 -4.49 10.28
N ASN A 57 -0.91 -3.42 10.88
CA ASN A 57 -1.64 -3.54 12.12
C ASN A 57 -2.97 -4.28 11.90
N VAL A 58 -3.15 -5.39 12.61
CA VAL A 58 -4.39 -6.15 12.69
C VAL A 58 -4.94 -6.08 14.12
N PRO A 59 -6.26 -6.18 14.33
CA PRO A 59 -6.84 -6.16 15.68
C PRO A 59 -6.45 -7.43 16.43
N THR A 60 -5.47 -7.30 17.33
CA THR A 60 -4.93 -8.40 18.14
C THR A 60 -5.49 -8.42 19.56
N ASP A 61 -6.23 -7.38 19.99
CA ASP A 61 -6.79 -7.26 21.35
C ASP A 61 -7.64 -8.47 21.76
N ARG A 62 -8.28 -9.12 20.80
CA ARG A 62 -9.08 -10.34 20.96
C ARG A 62 -8.25 -11.59 21.35
N PHE A 63 -6.94 -11.52 21.27
CA PHE A 63 -6.02 -12.60 21.67
C PHE A 63 -5.46 -12.41 23.10
N ASP A 64 -6.06 -11.51 23.89
CA ASP A 64 -5.62 -11.27 25.25
C ASP A 64 -5.57 -12.55 26.08
N GLY A 65 -4.45 -12.74 26.80
CA GLY A 65 -4.22 -13.94 27.60
C GLY A 65 -3.81 -15.20 26.81
N LYS A 66 -3.74 -15.15 25.46
CA LYS A 66 -3.29 -16.26 24.62
C LYS A 66 -1.79 -16.21 24.33
N LYS A 67 -1.21 -17.37 24.07
CA LYS A 67 0.15 -17.48 23.52
C LYS A 67 0.15 -17.04 22.07
N VAL A 68 0.85 -15.95 21.76
CA VAL A 68 0.86 -15.37 20.40
C VAL A 68 2.29 -15.23 19.91
N ILE A 69 2.54 -15.66 18.67
CA ILE A 69 3.75 -15.33 17.93
C ILE A 69 3.36 -14.33 16.84
N GLU A 70 3.89 -13.12 16.92
CA GLU A 70 3.78 -12.13 15.86
C GLU A 70 5.02 -12.19 14.98
N CYS A 71 4.83 -12.27 13.66
CA CYS A 71 5.91 -12.34 12.69
C CYS A 71 5.54 -11.65 11.38
N GLN A 72 6.52 -11.46 10.52
CA GLN A 72 6.30 -10.96 9.17
C GLN A 72 5.61 -12.02 8.31
N VAL A 73 4.91 -11.60 7.24
CA VAL A 73 4.30 -12.53 6.28
C VAL A 73 5.34 -13.45 5.65
N SER A 74 6.54 -12.93 5.34
CA SER A 74 7.67 -13.71 4.84
C SER A 74 8.12 -14.82 5.78
N ASP A 75 8.10 -14.60 7.09
CA ASP A 75 8.41 -15.63 8.08
C ASP A 75 7.29 -16.67 8.16
N GLY A 76 6.03 -16.24 8.02
CA GLY A 76 4.87 -17.13 7.91
C GLY A 76 4.96 -18.09 6.72
N ILE A 77 5.61 -17.68 5.63
CA ILE A 77 5.86 -18.52 4.44
C ILE A 77 7.10 -19.40 4.63
N ASN A 78 8.23 -18.81 5.05
CA ASN A 78 9.55 -19.48 4.98
C ASN A 78 9.91 -20.25 6.25
N LYS A 79 9.35 -19.89 7.42
CA LYS A 79 9.65 -20.48 8.75
C LYS A 79 8.43 -21.17 9.37
N THR A 80 7.50 -21.58 8.56
CA THR A 80 6.20 -22.12 8.97
C THR A 80 6.32 -23.27 9.94
N GLU A 81 7.24 -24.22 9.69
CA GLU A 81 7.46 -25.39 10.54
C GLU A 81 7.96 -24.99 11.95
N GLU A 82 8.90 -24.05 12.03
CA GLU A 82 9.41 -23.52 13.29
C GLU A 82 8.29 -22.84 14.09
N LEU A 83 7.49 -21.99 13.43
CA LEU A 83 6.39 -21.27 14.07
C LEU A 83 5.34 -22.21 14.62
N VAL A 84 4.93 -23.22 13.86
CA VAL A 84 3.94 -24.21 14.30
C VAL A 84 4.48 -25.06 15.47
N LYS A 85 5.72 -25.51 15.40
CA LYS A 85 6.35 -26.28 16.50
C LYS A 85 6.50 -25.46 17.78
N ARG A 86 6.85 -24.19 17.69
CA ARG A 86 6.96 -23.28 18.84
C ARG A 86 5.62 -23.08 19.52
N ILE A 87 4.55 -22.83 18.75
CA ILE A 87 3.19 -22.73 19.32
C ILE A 87 2.76 -24.03 19.99
N ALA A 88 3.00 -25.18 19.32
CA ALA A 88 2.64 -26.48 19.87
C ALA A 88 3.41 -26.85 21.14
N ALA A 89 4.70 -26.49 21.21
CA ALA A 89 5.52 -26.65 22.40
C ALA A 89 5.18 -25.67 23.53
N GLY A 90 4.30 -24.68 23.25
CA GLY A 90 3.98 -23.64 24.20
C GLY A 90 5.07 -22.60 24.42
N ASP A 91 6.05 -22.53 23.52
CA ASP A 91 7.15 -21.56 23.51
C ASP A 91 6.72 -20.28 22.74
N ALA A 92 5.73 -19.59 23.32
CA ALA A 92 5.26 -18.31 22.81
C ALA A 92 4.87 -17.40 23.98
N PRO A 93 5.14 -16.09 23.88
CA PRO A 93 4.77 -15.13 24.91
C PRO A 93 3.24 -15.07 25.06
N VAL A 94 2.77 -14.86 26.27
CA VAL A 94 1.35 -14.60 26.52
C VAL A 94 1.06 -13.16 26.13
N PHE A 95 0.16 -13.00 25.18
CA PHE A 95 -0.29 -11.68 24.73
C PHE A 95 -1.14 -11.02 25.82
N LYS A 96 -0.82 -9.80 26.15
CA LYS A 96 -1.60 -8.97 27.07
C LYS A 96 -2.11 -7.76 26.28
N ALA A 97 -3.41 -7.67 26.08
CA ALA A 97 -4.05 -6.47 25.58
C ALA A 97 -3.95 -5.42 26.70
N SER A 98 -2.84 -4.69 26.76
CA SER A 98 -2.72 -3.58 27.70
C SER A 98 -3.45 -2.38 27.09
N GLY A 99 -4.34 -1.76 27.87
CA GLY A 99 -4.95 -0.46 27.54
C GLY A 99 -3.94 0.70 27.50
N LYS A 100 -2.66 0.39 27.40
CA LYS A 100 -1.53 1.28 27.13
C LYS A 100 -0.69 0.65 26.04
N LYS A 101 -0.65 1.29 24.87
CA LYS A 101 0.22 0.96 23.75
C LYS A 101 1.68 0.90 24.18
N GLU A 102 2.21 -0.28 24.23
CA GLU A 102 3.60 -0.52 23.88
C GLU A 102 3.56 -1.59 22.77
N ALA A 103 3.90 -1.15 21.58
CA ALA A 103 4.11 -2.03 20.45
C ALA A 103 5.35 -2.90 20.74
N SER A 104 5.17 -3.99 21.45
CA SER A 104 6.18 -5.02 21.60
C SER A 104 6.02 -6.04 20.49
N HIS A 105 6.54 -5.70 19.31
CA HIS A 105 6.92 -6.71 18.34
C HIS A 105 8.13 -7.46 18.90
N SER A 106 7.91 -8.59 19.53
CA SER A 106 9.00 -9.55 19.73
C SER A 106 9.34 -10.20 18.38
N SER A 107 10.09 -9.47 17.56
CA SER A 107 10.89 -10.06 16.51
C SER A 107 11.87 -11.02 17.18
N ILE A 108 12.01 -12.21 16.61
CA ILE A 108 13.09 -13.14 16.97
C ILE A 108 14.41 -12.38 16.75
N GLY A 109 15.00 -11.89 17.88
CA GLY A 109 16.37 -11.39 17.94
C GLY A 109 16.70 -10.16 17.09
N GLY A 110 16.31 -8.95 17.55
CA GLY A 110 16.85 -7.71 17.03
C GLY A 110 15.86 -6.55 17.16
N LYS A 111 16.32 -5.39 17.63
CA LYS A 111 15.57 -4.13 17.51
C LYS A 111 15.16 -3.95 16.06
N GLU A 112 13.86 -3.80 15.75
CA GLU A 112 13.42 -3.41 14.41
C GLU A 112 14.25 -2.22 13.94
N SER A 113 14.90 -2.36 12.80
CA SER A 113 15.68 -1.28 12.20
C SER A 113 14.73 -0.09 11.94
N ILE A 114 15.19 1.12 12.20
CA ILE A 114 14.46 2.36 11.90
C ILE A 114 14.00 2.36 10.43
N GLY A 115 14.85 1.86 9.53
CA GLY A 115 14.49 1.73 8.11
C GLY A 115 13.30 0.81 7.87
N HIS A 116 13.17 -0.28 8.62
CA HIS A 116 12.04 -1.20 8.52
C HIS A 116 10.72 -0.58 9.02
N GLN A 117 10.79 0.19 10.11
CA GLN A 117 9.62 0.93 10.61
C GLN A 117 9.14 1.99 9.59
N ILE A 118 10.07 2.77 9.02
CA ILE A 118 9.76 3.73 7.97
C ILE A 118 9.10 3.03 6.77
N TYR A 119 9.67 1.91 6.32
CA TYR A 119 9.11 1.11 5.23
C TYR A 119 7.69 0.62 5.54
N LYS A 120 7.43 0.13 6.75
CA LYS A 120 6.11 -0.34 7.19
C LYS A 120 5.06 0.77 7.16
N HIS A 121 5.39 1.95 7.68
CA HIS A 121 4.49 3.12 7.65
C HIS A 121 4.24 3.58 6.22
N LEU A 122 5.28 3.65 5.39
CA LEU A 122 5.18 3.99 3.98
C LEU A 122 4.26 3.02 3.23
N MET A 123 4.48 1.72 3.40
CA MET A 123 3.69 0.70 2.73
C MET A 123 2.22 0.70 3.18
N ASN A 124 1.93 1.06 4.42
CA ASN A 124 0.55 1.25 4.85
C ASN A 124 -0.14 2.38 4.06
N GLY A 125 0.52 3.51 3.89
CA GLY A 125 0.00 4.62 3.08
C GLY A 125 -0.20 4.24 1.62
N VAL A 126 0.83 3.65 0.99
CA VAL A 126 0.78 3.20 -0.41
C VAL A 126 -0.35 2.20 -0.64
N SER A 127 -0.55 1.26 0.28
CA SER A 127 -1.60 0.24 0.18
C SER A 127 -3.00 0.82 0.09
N HIS A 128 -3.28 1.82 0.91
CA HIS A 128 -4.59 2.46 0.94
C HIS A 128 -4.80 3.44 -0.23
N MET A 129 -3.72 3.95 -0.80
CA MET A 129 -3.73 4.81 -1.98
C MET A 129 -4.06 4.02 -3.27
N LEU A 130 -3.59 2.76 -3.36
CA LEU A 130 -3.68 1.94 -4.57
C LEU A 130 -5.08 1.86 -5.21
N PRO A 131 -6.18 1.60 -4.48
CA PRO A 131 -7.52 1.52 -5.08
C PRO A 131 -7.91 2.81 -5.82
N PHE A 132 -7.50 3.97 -5.33
CA PHE A 132 -7.79 5.27 -5.95
C PHE A 132 -6.97 5.48 -7.22
N VAL A 133 -5.71 5.07 -7.22
CA VAL A 133 -4.84 5.12 -8.40
C VAL A 133 -5.34 4.18 -9.48
N VAL A 134 -5.65 2.93 -9.12
CA VAL A 134 -6.11 1.91 -10.08
C VAL A 134 -7.50 2.26 -10.61
N GLY A 135 -8.47 2.51 -9.73
CA GLY A 135 -9.84 2.83 -10.13
C GLY A 135 -9.92 4.13 -10.92
N GLY A 136 -9.28 5.19 -10.43
CA GLY A 136 -9.21 6.48 -11.11
C GLY A 136 -8.49 6.39 -12.45
N GLY A 137 -7.36 5.67 -12.50
CA GLY A 137 -6.58 5.44 -13.72
C GLY A 137 -7.36 4.70 -14.80
N ILE A 138 -8.10 3.65 -14.44
CA ILE A 138 -8.97 2.91 -15.38
C ILE A 138 -10.06 3.82 -15.93
N LEU A 139 -10.71 4.62 -15.11
CA LEU A 139 -11.74 5.57 -15.56
C LEU A 139 -11.17 6.61 -16.53
N ILE A 140 -9.98 7.14 -16.25
CA ILE A 140 -9.28 8.05 -17.15
C ILE A 140 -8.91 7.35 -18.47
N ALA A 141 -8.45 6.10 -18.42
CA ALA A 141 -8.15 5.32 -19.61
C ALA A 141 -9.40 5.07 -20.47
N ILE A 142 -10.55 4.79 -19.86
CA ILE A 142 -11.83 4.66 -20.55
C ILE A 142 -12.22 5.98 -21.23
N ALA A 143 -11.99 7.13 -20.61
CA ALA A 143 -12.23 8.44 -21.20
C ALA A 143 -11.41 8.61 -22.50
N PHE A 144 -10.13 8.25 -22.49
CA PHE A 144 -9.30 8.29 -23.69
C PHE A 144 -9.76 7.30 -24.76
N LEU A 145 -10.25 6.11 -24.37
CA LEU A 145 -10.82 5.16 -25.32
C LEU A 145 -12.09 5.69 -25.98
N ILE A 146 -13.00 6.29 -25.20
CA ILE A 146 -14.24 6.89 -25.73
C ILE A 146 -13.90 7.95 -26.78
N ASP A 147 -13.03 8.89 -26.48
CA ASP A 147 -12.64 9.92 -27.44
C ASP A 147 -11.86 9.32 -28.63
N GLY A 148 -10.99 8.33 -28.39
CA GLY A 148 -10.23 7.66 -29.46
C GLY A 148 -11.09 6.90 -30.47
N PHE A 149 -12.26 6.40 -30.05
CA PHE A 149 -13.22 5.75 -30.96
C PHE A 149 -14.24 6.72 -31.56
N SER A 150 -14.47 7.86 -30.92
CA SER A 150 -15.53 8.80 -31.27
C SER A 150 -15.04 9.96 -32.15
N VAL A 151 -13.74 10.26 -32.12
CA VAL A 151 -13.17 11.45 -32.75
C VAL A 151 -11.91 11.11 -33.53
N ASP A 152 -11.84 11.55 -34.80
CA ASP A 152 -10.58 11.48 -35.57
C ASP A 152 -9.63 12.59 -35.11
N LEU A 153 -8.64 12.20 -34.29
CA LEU A 153 -7.64 13.12 -33.75
C LEU A 153 -6.82 13.84 -34.80
N ASN A 154 -6.66 13.23 -36.01
CA ASN A 154 -5.87 13.83 -37.08
C ASN A 154 -6.61 14.97 -37.78
N SER A 155 -7.93 14.95 -37.71
CA SER A 155 -8.79 16.01 -38.30
C SER A 155 -8.95 17.22 -37.39
N LEU A 156 -8.55 17.12 -36.10
CA LEU A 156 -8.73 18.18 -35.10
C LEU A 156 -7.60 19.22 -35.13
N PRO A 157 -7.90 20.51 -34.91
CA PRO A 157 -6.92 21.53 -34.59
C PRO A 157 -6.06 21.18 -33.36
N ALA A 158 -4.84 21.70 -33.28
CA ALA A 158 -3.88 21.36 -32.21
C ALA A 158 -4.40 21.71 -30.80
N ASP A 159 -5.15 22.81 -30.66
CA ASP A 159 -5.77 23.24 -29.41
C ASP A 159 -6.87 22.27 -28.94
N GLN A 160 -7.61 21.67 -29.85
CA GLN A 160 -8.63 20.67 -29.52
C GLN A 160 -8.03 19.30 -29.20
N ARG A 161 -6.89 18.94 -29.84
CA ARG A 161 -6.16 17.71 -29.48
C ARG A 161 -5.65 17.74 -28.05
N ALA A 162 -5.33 18.91 -27.51
CA ALA A 162 -4.94 19.08 -26.11
C ALA A 162 -6.04 18.68 -25.12
N ASN A 163 -7.31 18.71 -25.57
CA ASN A 163 -8.47 18.32 -24.75
C ASN A 163 -8.80 16.83 -24.85
N PHE A 164 -7.94 15.99 -25.43
CA PHE A 164 -8.19 14.56 -25.56
C PHE A 164 -8.49 13.89 -24.21
N GLY A 165 -9.54 13.09 -24.19
CA GLY A 165 -10.13 12.52 -22.98
C GLY A 165 -11.23 13.40 -22.36
N THR A 166 -11.55 14.56 -22.94
CA THR A 166 -12.66 15.43 -22.54
C THR A 166 -13.42 16.05 -23.71
N ILE A 167 -13.14 15.61 -24.94
CA ILE A 167 -13.75 16.13 -26.16
C ILE A 167 -15.25 15.77 -26.20
N THR A 168 -15.55 14.52 -25.93
CA THR A 168 -16.95 14.06 -25.83
C THR A 168 -17.47 14.18 -24.40
N GLN A 169 -18.76 14.38 -24.25
CA GLN A 169 -19.41 14.48 -22.93
C GLN A 169 -19.21 13.21 -22.10
N GLY A 170 -19.24 12.03 -22.75
CA GLY A 170 -18.96 10.75 -22.11
C GLY A 170 -17.53 10.67 -21.58
N ALA A 171 -16.53 11.01 -22.40
CA ALA A 171 -15.13 11.04 -21.98
C ALA A 171 -14.91 12.03 -20.83
N ALA A 172 -15.47 13.24 -20.93
CA ALA A 172 -15.38 14.26 -19.89
C ALA A 172 -15.93 13.76 -18.54
N LEU A 173 -17.06 13.02 -18.54
CA LEU A 173 -17.63 12.43 -17.34
C LEU A 173 -16.66 11.41 -16.69
N PHE A 174 -16.16 10.45 -17.47
CA PHE A 174 -15.24 9.44 -16.97
C PHE A 174 -13.93 10.05 -16.47
N LYS A 175 -13.36 11.00 -17.22
CA LYS A 175 -12.13 11.70 -16.81
C LYS A 175 -12.34 12.54 -15.55
N GLY A 176 -13.50 13.19 -15.39
CA GLY A 176 -13.85 13.97 -14.20
C GLY A 176 -13.93 13.10 -12.95
N ILE A 177 -14.63 11.96 -13.02
CA ILE A 177 -14.74 11.01 -11.91
C ILE A 177 -13.36 10.41 -11.59
N GLY A 178 -12.63 9.95 -12.61
CA GLY A 178 -11.29 9.39 -12.47
C GLY A 178 -10.30 10.40 -11.89
N GLY A 179 -10.34 11.65 -12.35
CA GLY A 179 -9.52 12.74 -11.82
C GLY A 179 -9.80 13.06 -10.36
N THR A 180 -11.07 13.01 -9.96
CA THR A 180 -11.47 13.16 -8.55
C THR A 180 -10.86 12.05 -7.70
N ALA A 181 -10.94 10.78 -8.14
CA ALA A 181 -10.31 9.67 -7.44
C ALA A 181 -8.78 9.85 -7.33
N PHE A 182 -8.12 10.27 -8.40
CA PHE A 182 -6.68 10.61 -8.39
C PHE A 182 -6.34 11.74 -7.42
N GLY A 183 -7.20 12.75 -7.29
CA GLY A 183 -7.02 13.86 -6.35
C GLY A 183 -6.92 13.41 -4.88
N PHE A 184 -7.51 12.26 -4.54
CA PHE A 184 -7.36 11.67 -3.19
C PHE A 184 -6.05 10.94 -2.97
N MET A 185 -5.25 10.67 -4.00
CA MET A 185 -4.03 9.87 -3.91
C MET A 185 -3.08 10.36 -2.80
N LEU A 186 -2.68 11.62 -2.84
CA LEU A 186 -1.71 12.18 -1.90
C LEU A 186 -2.29 12.40 -0.49
N PRO A 187 -3.51 12.92 -0.32
CA PRO A 187 -4.15 12.96 1.00
C PRO A 187 -4.25 11.58 1.66
N ILE A 188 -4.66 10.55 0.93
CA ILE A 188 -4.77 9.20 1.46
C ILE A 188 -3.41 8.63 1.83
N LEU A 189 -2.40 8.78 0.97
CA LEU A 189 -1.04 8.38 1.27
C LEU A 189 -0.57 8.95 2.62
N ALA A 190 -0.64 10.28 2.78
CA ALA A 190 -0.19 10.96 4.00
C ALA A 190 -1.04 10.59 5.22
N GLY A 191 -2.37 10.51 5.06
CA GLY A 191 -3.29 10.18 6.13
C GLY A 191 -3.05 8.78 6.70
N PHE A 192 -2.85 7.78 5.84
CA PHE A 192 -2.62 6.41 6.30
C PHE A 192 -1.19 6.16 6.79
N ILE A 193 -0.19 6.92 6.33
CA ILE A 193 1.12 6.96 6.99
C ILE A 193 0.97 7.50 8.41
N ALA A 194 0.31 8.64 8.60
CA ALA A 194 0.07 9.25 9.89
C ALA A 194 -0.76 8.35 10.82
N MET A 195 -1.78 7.68 10.28
CA MET A 195 -2.58 6.70 11.01
C MET A 195 -1.74 5.49 11.47
N SER A 196 -0.82 5.02 10.65
CA SER A 196 0.09 3.93 11.03
C SER A 196 1.04 4.30 12.17
N ILE A 197 1.33 5.59 12.36
CA ILE A 197 2.22 6.12 13.41
C ILE A 197 1.44 6.49 14.68
N ALA A 198 0.29 7.15 14.51
CA ALA A 198 -0.46 7.78 15.61
C ALA A 198 -1.93 7.35 15.69
N ASP A 199 -2.31 6.25 15.06
CA ASP A 199 -3.69 5.75 14.98
C ASP A 199 -4.70 6.75 14.40
N ARG A 200 -5.97 6.52 14.69
CA ARG A 200 -7.10 7.32 14.16
C ARG A 200 -6.93 8.83 14.27
N PRO A 201 -6.42 9.40 15.37
CA PRO A 201 -6.22 10.85 15.45
C PRO A 201 -5.22 11.39 14.41
N GLY A 202 -4.26 10.56 13.95
CA GLY A 202 -3.29 10.95 12.91
C GLY A 202 -3.92 11.13 11.53
N LEU A 203 -5.02 10.41 11.26
CA LEU A 203 -5.63 10.33 9.94
C LEU A 203 -6.03 11.71 9.38
N ALA A 204 -6.80 12.49 10.14
CA ALA A 204 -7.28 13.80 9.71
C ALA A 204 -6.11 14.78 9.49
N VAL A 205 -5.15 14.77 10.40
CA VAL A 205 -3.96 15.63 10.32
C VAL A 205 -3.12 15.28 9.08
N GLY A 206 -2.93 13.98 8.81
CA GLY A 206 -2.22 13.51 7.63
C GLY A 206 -2.95 13.85 6.33
N PHE A 207 -4.28 13.72 6.27
CA PHE A 207 -5.08 14.10 5.10
C PHE A 207 -4.90 15.58 4.75
N VAL A 208 -4.94 16.46 5.74
CA VAL A 208 -4.75 17.90 5.50
C VAL A 208 -3.32 18.19 5.03
N GLY A 209 -2.30 17.60 5.66
CA GLY A 209 -0.91 17.73 5.21
C GLY A 209 -0.69 17.24 3.79
N GLY A 210 -1.24 16.06 3.44
CA GLY A 210 -1.19 15.53 2.09
C GLY A 210 -1.95 16.35 1.06
N SER A 211 -3.07 16.97 1.45
CA SER A 211 -3.83 17.89 0.59
C SER A 211 -3.06 19.18 0.32
N ILE A 212 -2.35 19.73 1.32
CA ILE A 212 -1.47 20.89 1.13
C ILE A 212 -0.36 20.56 0.15
N ALA A 213 0.30 19.41 0.30
CA ALA A 213 1.33 18.96 -0.63
C ALA A 213 0.79 18.73 -2.06
N ALA A 214 -0.43 18.21 -2.19
CA ALA A 214 -1.08 17.98 -3.48
C ALA A 214 -1.36 19.29 -4.25
N ASN A 215 -1.68 20.36 -3.55
CA ASN A 215 -1.95 21.68 -4.10
C ASN A 215 -0.71 22.57 -4.15
N GLY A 216 0.38 22.16 -3.50
CA GLY A 216 1.66 22.87 -3.47
C GLY A 216 2.64 22.39 -4.53
N THR A 217 3.90 22.78 -4.35
CA THR A 217 5.01 22.39 -5.24
C THR A 217 5.71 21.12 -4.81
N SER A 218 5.56 20.70 -3.55
CA SER A 218 6.22 19.53 -2.99
C SER A 218 5.65 18.19 -3.45
N GLY A 219 4.38 18.17 -3.90
CA GLY A 219 3.74 17.04 -4.54
C GLY A 219 3.83 15.74 -3.73
N PHE A 220 4.21 14.64 -4.40
CA PHE A 220 4.30 13.32 -3.79
C PHE A 220 5.31 13.26 -2.63
N LEU A 221 6.49 13.87 -2.80
CA LEU A 221 7.52 13.90 -1.76
C LEU A 221 7.02 14.66 -0.53
N GLY A 222 6.33 15.79 -0.75
CA GLY A 222 5.70 16.56 0.33
C GLY A 222 4.65 15.75 1.07
N ALA A 223 3.82 14.98 0.37
CA ALA A 223 2.81 14.12 0.99
C ALA A 223 3.43 12.99 1.83
N LEU A 224 4.55 12.41 1.39
CA LEU A 224 5.31 11.45 2.21
C LEU A 224 5.77 12.08 3.52
N VAL A 225 6.44 13.24 3.43
CA VAL A 225 6.92 13.97 4.60
C VAL A 225 5.75 14.38 5.49
N ALA A 226 4.66 14.87 4.91
CA ALA A 226 3.46 15.25 5.65
C ALA A 226 2.89 14.10 6.48
N GLY A 227 2.85 12.90 5.94
CA GLY A 227 2.36 11.72 6.65
C GLY A 227 3.18 11.39 7.90
N PHE A 228 4.51 11.40 7.80
CA PHE A 228 5.38 11.19 8.95
C PHE A 228 5.28 12.32 9.96
N VAL A 229 5.39 13.56 9.51
CA VAL A 229 5.31 14.76 10.38
C VAL A 229 3.97 14.79 11.12
N ALA A 230 2.85 14.56 10.45
CA ALA A 230 1.52 14.50 11.04
C ALA A 230 1.42 13.43 12.13
N GLY A 231 1.94 12.23 11.87
CA GLY A 231 1.97 11.15 12.85
C GLY A 231 2.76 11.53 14.12
N TYR A 232 3.94 12.10 13.95
CA TYR A 232 4.77 12.53 15.09
C TYR A 232 4.16 13.72 15.83
N ILE A 233 3.56 14.71 15.15
CA ILE A 233 2.82 15.82 15.79
C ILE A 233 1.72 15.26 16.70
N VAL A 234 0.90 14.33 16.20
CA VAL A 234 -0.19 13.77 16.98
C VAL A 234 0.32 12.96 18.18
N ASN A 235 1.40 12.21 18.03
CA ASN A 235 2.03 11.52 19.15
C ASN A 235 2.59 12.50 20.21
N LEU A 236 3.16 13.62 19.77
CA LEU A 236 3.59 14.68 20.67
C LEU A 236 2.41 15.30 21.41
N LEU A 237 1.31 15.62 20.71
CA LEU A 237 0.09 16.12 21.33
C LEU A 237 -0.51 15.12 22.33
N LYS A 238 -0.53 13.83 22.02
CA LYS A 238 -0.95 12.78 22.96
C LYS A 238 -0.12 12.80 24.25
N LYS A 239 1.21 12.96 24.12
CA LYS A 239 2.12 13.04 25.26
C LYS A 239 1.88 14.31 26.09
N ILE A 240 1.67 15.47 25.45
CA ILE A 240 1.37 16.74 26.14
C ILE A 240 0.04 16.63 26.90
N PHE A 241 -1.00 16.13 26.24
CA PHE A 241 -2.35 16.06 26.82
C PHE A 241 -2.60 14.82 27.69
N SER A 242 -1.62 13.93 27.86
CA SER A 242 -1.70 12.82 28.80
C SER A 242 -1.87 13.25 30.25
N LYS A 243 -1.44 14.48 30.57
CA LYS A 243 -1.53 15.06 31.93
C LYS A 243 -2.88 15.73 32.23
N LEU A 244 -3.78 15.83 31.24
CA LEU A 244 -5.11 16.40 31.46
C LEU A 244 -6.01 15.42 32.22
N PRO A 245 -6.96 15.91 33.04
CA PRO A 245 -7.91 15.08 33.78
C PRO A 245 -8.69 14.11 32.88
N GLU A 246 -9.03 12.95 33.40
CA GLU A 246 -9.80 11.90 32.69
C GLU A 246 -11.18 12.40 32.22
N SER A 247 -11.77 13.38 32.90
CA SER A 247 -13.02 14.03 32.48
C SER A 247 -12.95 14.65 31.07
N LEU A 248 -11.74 14.96 30.57
CA LEU A 248 -11.49 15.54 29.25
C LEU A 248 -11.08 14.50 28.21
N ASP A 249 -11.02 13.22 28.53
CA ASP A 249 -10.57 12.17 27.60
C ASP A 249 -11.41 12.08 26.33
N GLY A 250 -12.71 12.32 26.42
CA GLY A 250 -13.58 12.39 25.25
C GLY A 250 -13.34 13.58 24.34
N VAL A 251 -12.84 14.69 24.89
CA VAL A 251 -12.58 15.95 24.14
C VAL A 251 -11.25 15.87 23.38
N LYS A 252 -10.26 15.16 23.91
CA LYS A 252 -8.93 15.05 23.31
C LYS A 252 -8.97 14.59 21.84
N PRO A 253 -9.57 13.43 21.48
CA PRO A 253 -9.55 12.93 20.12
C PRO A 253 -10.48 13.67 19.16
N VAL A 254 -11.54 14.31 19.66
CA VAL A 254 -12.57 14.95 18.83
C VAL A 254 -12.21 16.41 18.55
N LEU A 255 -11.61 17.11 19.51
CA LEU A 255 -11.32 18.53 19.39
C LEU A 255 -9.81 18.84 19.43
N LEU A 256 -9.10 18.43 20.48
CA LEU A 256 -7.74 18.91 20.73
C LEU A 256 -6.74 18.40 19.70
N TYR A 257 -6.74 17.09 19.42
CA TYR A 257 -5.81 16.51 18.45
C TYR A 257 -6.08 16.98 17.01
N PRO A 258 -7.33 17.01 16.51
CA PRO A 258 -7.59 17.52 15.17
C PRO A 258 -7.30 19.01 15.05
N LEU A 259 -7.79 19.84 15.97
CA LEU A 259 -7.62 21.31 15.90
C LEU A 259 -6.15 21.70 15.88
N LEU A 260 -5.41 21.27 16.89
CA LEU A 260 -3.99 21.64 17.02
C LEU A 260 -3.12 20.88 16.01
N GLY A 261 -3.44 19.62 15.74
CA GLY A 261 -2.72 18.82 14.76
C GLY A 261 -2.84 19.40 13.35
N ILE A 262 -4.05 19.77 12.92
CA ILE A 262 -4.28 20.40 11.61
C ILE A 262 -3.61 21.75 11.52
N PHE A 263 -3.71 22.58 12.56
CA PHE A 263 -3.03 23.88 12.58
C PHE A 263 -1.50 23.72 12.47
N LEU A 264 -0.93 22.84 13.29
CA LEU A 264 0.52 22.62 13.30
C LEU A 264 1.03 22.03 11.98
N ILE A 265 0.34 21.02 11.43
CA ILE A 265 0.76 20.45 10.14
C ILE A 265 0.63 21.50 9.03
N GLY A 266 -0.41 22.34 9.05
CA GLY A 266 -0.59 23.40 8.07
C GLY A 266 0.56 24.39 8.08
N VAL A 267 0.96 24.87 9.27
CA VAL A 267 2.10 25.78 9.43
C VAL A 267 3.40 25.13 8.99
N ILE A 268 3.67 23.90 9.46
CA ILE A 268 4.90 23.19 9.11
C ILE A 268 4.97 22.89 7.61
N MET A 269 3.88 22.45 7.00
CA MET A 269 3.86 22.21 5.56
C MET A 269 4.15 23.49 4.80
N GLN A 270 3.45 24.57 5.10
CA GLN A 270 3.55 25.82 4.34
C GLN A 270 4.92 26.50 4.45
N PHE A 271 5.52 26.52 5.63
CA PHE A 271 6.73 27.32 5.88
C PHE A 271 8.02 26.50 5.97
N VAL A 272 7.93 25.20 6.28
CA VAL A 272 9.11 24.35 6.52
C VAL A 272 9.28 23.30 5.45
N VAL A 273 8.20 22.63 5.00
CA VAL A 273 8.28 21.49 4.07
C VAL A 273 8.18 21.94 2.61
N GLU A 274 7.19 22.79 2.27
CA GLU A 274 6.96 23.22 0.88
C GLU A 274 8.20 23.85 0.22
N PRO A 275 8.93 24.80 0.85
CA PRO A 275 10.04 25.45 0.16
C PRO A 275 11.17 24.47 -0.22
N PRO A 276 11.76 23.67 0.68
CA PRO A 276 12.87 22.78 0.32
C PRO A 276 12.42 21.55 -0.48
N ILE A 277 11.30 20.93 -0.11
CA ILE A 277 10.82 19.72 -0.79
C ILE A 277 10.23 20.08 -2.16
N GLY A 278 9.58 21.24 -2.30
CA GLY A 278 9.12 21.75 -3.58
C GLY A 278 10.28 22.05 -4.55
N ALA A 279 11.36 22.63 -4.06
CA ALA A 279 12.56 22.85 -4.85
C ALA A 279 13.18 21.51 -5.31
N LEU A 280 13.27 20.53 -4.42
CA LEU A 280 13.74 19.17 -4.73
C LEU A 280 12.84 18.49 -5.77
N ASN A 281 11.53 18.53 -5.57
CA ASN A 281 10.55 17.95 -6.49
C ASN A 281 10.66 18.60 -7.89
N THR A 282 10.80 19.92 -7.95
CA THR A 282 11.01 20.66 -9.19
C THR A 282 12.32 20.27 -9.88
N ALA A 283 13.41 20.13 -9.12
CA ALA A 283 14.71 19.70 -9.68
C ALA A 283 14.62 18.27 -10.26
N ILE A 284 13.97 17.34 -9.56
CA ILE A 284 13.74 15.97 -10.04
C ILE A 284 12.92 16.01 -11.33
N ASN A 285 11.83 16.77 -11.36
CA ASN A 285 10.96 16.88 -12.54
C ASN A 285 11.71 17.47 -13.75
N ASN A 286 12.49 18.52 -13.54
CA ASN A 286 13.31 19.09 -14.59
C ASN A 286 14.34 18.08 -15.14
N GLY A 287 14.96 17.30 -14.24
CA GLY A 287 15.85 16.21 -14.61
C GLY A 287 15.14 15.13 -15.43
N LEU A 288 13.96 14.69 -15.00
CA LEU A 288 13.16 13.67 -15.70
C LEU A 288 12.65 14.18 -17.06
N ASN A 289 12.22 15.43 -17.15
CA ASN A 289 11.80 16.04 -18.42
C ASN A 289 12.97 16.21 -19.41
N GLY A 290 14.19 16.27 -18.90
CA GLY A 290 15.40 16.29 -19.72
C GLY A 290 15.82 14.92 -20.26
N LEU A 291 15.23 13.82 -19.79
CA LEU A 291 15.51 12.48 -20.28
C LEU A 291 14.92 12.28 -21.68
N ASN A 292 15.77 11.94 -22.63
CA ASN A 292 15.36 11.62 -23.99
C ASN A 292 16.25 10.51 -24.57
N GLY A 293 15.81 9.89 -25.67
CA GLY A 293 16.58 8.88 -26.38
C GLY A 293 17.08 7.74 -25.47
N ALA A 294 18.40 7.50 -25.48
CA ALA A 294 19.01 6.38 -24.77
C ALA A 294 18.82 6.43 -23.26
N SER A 295 18.84 7.60 -22.63
CA SER A 295 18.68 7.73 -21.18
C SER A 295 17.26 7.38 -20.71
N ALA A 296 16.24 7.73 -21.50
CA ALA A 296 14.86 7.32 -21.23
C ALA A 296 14.67 5.79 -21.37
N VAL A 297 15.32 5.19 -22.37
CA VAL A 297 15.31 3.72 -22.56
C VAL A 297 15.96 3.01 -21.37
N VAL A 298 17.14 3.46 -20.93
CA VAL A 298 17.84 2.86 -19.77
C VAL A 298 16.98 2.95 -18.51
N LEU A 299 16.37 4.10 -18.24
CA LEU A 299 15.46 4.25 -17.09
C LEU A 299 14.24 3.34 -17.23
N GLY A 300 13.65 3.22 -18.40
CA GLY A 300 12.52 2.33 -18.68
C GLY A 300 12.86 0.85 -18.45
N VAL A 301 14.03 0.40 -18.90
CA VAL A 301 14.54 -0.97 -18.67
C VAL A 301 14.76 -1.22 -17.18
N LEU A 302 15.36 -0.26 -16.46
CA LEU A 302 15.60 -0.38 -15.04
C LEU A 302 14.29 -0.54 -14.26
N LEU A 303 13.34 0.38 -14.46
CA LEU A 303 12.07 0.38 -13.75
C LEU A 303 11.18 -0.82 -14.14
N GLY A 304 11.11 -1.13 -15.43
CA GLY A 304 10.39 -2.32 -15.89
C GLY A 304 10.98 -3.62 -15.34
N GLY A 305 12.31 -3.71 -15.27
CA GLY A 305 13.02 -4.83 -14.64
C GLY A 305 12.71 -4.94 -13.15
N MET A 306 12.73 -3.85 -12.41
CA MET A 306 12.36 -3.82 -10.99
C MET A 306 10.94 -4.36 -10.74
N MET A 307 10.00 -4.11 -11.65
CA MET A 307 8.64 -4.64 -11.55
C MET A 307 8.58 -6.17 -11.66
N ALA A 308 9.51 -6.78 -12.40
CA ALA A 308 9.54 -8.21 -12.66
C ALA A 308 10.39 -9.03 -11.68
N ILE A 309 11.27 -8.39 -10.89
CA ILE A 309 12.23 -9.09 -10.02
C ILE A 309 11.54 -9.86 -8.88
N ASP A 310 10.59 -9.23 -8.19
CA ASP A 310 9.97 -9.77 -6.98
C ASP A 310 8.45 -9.70 -6.96
N MET A 311 7.82 -9.45 -8.09
CA MET A 311 6.39 -9.55 -8.42
C MET A 311 5.44 -9.14 -7.27
N GLY A 312 5.61 -7.94 -6.75
CA GLY A 312 4.83 -7.40 -5.61
C GLY A 312 5.63 -7.26 -4.31
N GLY A 313 6.90 -7.62 -4.33
CA GLY A 313 7.83 -7.41 -3.23
C GLY A 313 8.35 -5.98 -3.11
N PRO A 314 9.41 -5.76 -2.28
CA PRO A 314 9.95 -4.42 -2.02
C PRO A 314 10.46 -3.69 -3.25
N VAL A 315 11.12 -4.40 -4.20
CA VAL A 315 11.71 -3.80 -5.41
C VAL A 315 10.62 -3.34 -6.37
N ASN A 316 9.62 -4.19 -6.60
CA ASN A 316 8.42 -3.86 -7.37
C ASN A 316 7.71 -2.63 -6.79
N LYS A 317 7.48 -2.61 -5.48
CA LYS A 317 6.81 -1.48 -4.79
C LYS A 317 7.61 -0.20 -4.88
N ALA A 318 8.93 -0.25 -4.82
CA ALA A 318 9.78 0.93 -4.98
C ALA A 318 9.65 1.55 -6.38
N ALA A 319 9.68 0.73 -7.43
CA ALA A 319 9.43 1.19 -8.80
C ALA A 319 8.03 1.79 -8.96
N TYR A 320 7.01 1.15 -8.38
CA TYR A 320 5.64 1.64 -8.41
C TYR A 320 5.48 2.99 -7.69
N VAL A 321 6.07 3.15 -6.49
CA VAL A 321 6.06 4.41 -5.74
C VAL A 321 6.73 5.52 -6.55
N PHE A 322 7.86 5.22 -7.19
CA PHE A 322 8.54 6.18 -8.08
C PHE A 322 7.67 6.55 -9.30
N GLY A 323 7.01 5.57 -9.92
CA GLY A 323 6.08 5.80 -11.03
C GLY A 323 4.90 6.69 -10.63
N THR A 324 4.29 6.44 -9.46
CA THR A 324 3.18 7.26 -8.95
C THR A 324 3.63 8.69 -8.60
N ALA A 325 4.83 8.85 -8.04
CA ALA A 325 5.43 10.16 -7.82
C ALA A 325 5.61 10.93 -9.15
N SER A 326 6.03 10.22 -10.20
CA SER A 326 6.21 10.80 -11.53
C SER A 326 4.89 11.23 -12.17
N ILE A 327 3.79 10.49 -11.93
CA ILE A 327 2.44 10.93 -12.36
C ILE A 327 2.05 12.24 -11.67
N ALA A 328 2.22 12.31 -10.35
CA ALA A 328 1.91 13.52 -9.58
C ALA A 328 2.70 14.74 -10.08
N ALA A 329 3.86 14.50 -10.69
CA ALA A 329 4.73 15.48 -11.31
C ALA A 329 4.46 15.75 -12.79
N GLY A 330 3.48 15.08 -13.40
CA GLY A 330 3.13 15.21 -14.83
C GLY A 330 3.99 14.36 -15.79
N ASN A 331 4.88 13.50 -15.28
CA ASN A 331 5.76 12.63 -16.08
C ASN A 331 5.14 11.24 -16.26
N TYR A 332 4.23 11.11 -17.22
CA TYR A 332 3.49 9.86 -17.45
C TYR A 332 4.33 8.73 -18.08
N ASN A 333 5.36 9.06 -18.85
CA ASN A 333 6.20 8.07 -19.54
C ASN A 333 6.89 7.10 -18.55
N ILE A 334 7.26 7.59 -17.38
CA ILE A 334 7.90 6.79 -16.34
C ILE A 334 6.93 5.75 -15.79
N MET A 335 5.72 6.17 -15.47
CA MET A 335 4.71 5.21 -15.02
C MET A 335 4.29 4.25 -16.13
N ALA A 336 4.27 4.67 -17.39
CA ALA A 336 4.01 3.78 -18.52
C ALA A 336 5.05 2.64 -18.59
N ALA A 337 6.34 2.93 -18.38
CA ALA A 337 7.39 1.91 -18.32
C ALA A 337 7.21 0.94 -17.13
N VAL A 338 6.86 1.47 -15.96
CA VAL A 338 6.53 0.69 -14.77
C VAL A 338 5.34 -0.23 -15.02
N MET A 339 4.27 0.29 -15.61
CA MET A 339 3.06 -0.50 -15.93
C MET A 339 3.36 -1.61 -16.93
N ILE A 340 4.06 -1.32 -18.02
CA ILE A 340 4.46 -2.33 -19.02
C ILE A 340 5.29 -3.43 -18.32
N GLY A 341 6.29 -3.05 -17.52
CA GLY A 341 7.12 -3.98 -16.79
C GLY A 341 6.31 -4.88 -15.84
N GLY A 342 5.32 -4.33 -15.15
CA GLY A 342 4.43 -5.07 -14.25
C GLY A 342 3.45 -6.01 -14.96
N MET A 343 3.09 -5.70 -16.21
CA MET A 343 2.16 -6.52 -17.01
C MET A 343 2.83 -7.76 -17.63
N VAL A 344 4.16 -7.75 -17.79
CA VAL A 344 4.89 -8.83 -18.48
C VAL A 344 4.88 -10.15 -17.70
N PRO A 345 5.21 -10.23 -16.40
CA PRO A 345 5.26 -11.49 -15.67
C PRO A 345 3.93 -12.28 -15.67
N PRO A 346 2.77 -11.68 -15.31
CA PRO A 346 1.50 -12.39 -15.36
C PRO A 346 1.15 -12.89 -16.77
N LEU A 347 1.45 -12.09 -17.80
CA LEU A 347 1.24 -12.50 -19.17
C LEU A 347 2.14 -13.68 -19.57
N ALA A 348 3.42 -13.61 -19.23
CA ALA A 348 4.38 -14.65 -19.56
C ALA A 348 3.98 -15.99 -18.91
N ILE A 349 3.56 -15.96 -17.65
CA ILE A 349 3.08 -17.16 -16.94
C ILE A 349 1.77 -17.66 -17.53
N ALA A 350 0.80 -16.80 -17.82
CA ALA A 350 -0.44 -17.17 -18.48
C ALA A 350 -0.18 -17.88 -19.81
N LEU A 351 0.71 -17.37 -20.64
CA LEU A 351 1.10 -18.00 -21.90
C LEU A 351 1.85 -19.32 -21.66
N ALA A 352 2.78 -19.34 -20.70
CA ALA A 352 3.54 -20.54 -20.38
C ALA A 352 2.63 -21.70 -19.92
N THR A 353 1.59 -21.45 -19.12
CA THR A 353 0.61 -22.48 -18.71
C THR A 353 -0.17 -23.07 -19.87
N ILE A 354 -0.36 -22.29 -20.95
CA ILE A 354 -1.04 -22.76 -22.16
C ILE A 354 -0.08 -23.56 -23.07
N ILE A 355 1.14 -23.05 -23.26
CA ILE A 355 2.12 -23.61 -24.19
C ILE A 355 2.79 -24.86 -23.59
N PHE A 356 3.21 -24.78 -22.34
CA PHE A 356 4.02 -25.80 -21.66
C PHE A 356 3.20 -26.58 -20.60
N LYS A 357 2.01 -27.06 -20.97
CA LYS A 357 1.05 -27.72 -20.07
C LYS A 357 1.66 -28.79 -19.16
N ASN A 358 2.68 -29.51 -19.64
CA ASN A 358 3.32 -30.59 -18.89
C ASN A 358 4.31 -30.13 -17.81
N LYS A 359 4.59 -28.83 -17.76
CA LYS A 359 5.49 -28.23 -16.75
C LYS A 359 4.74 -27.60 -15.56
N PHE A 360 3.43 -27.55 -15.64
CA PHE A 360 2.57 -26.94 -14.64
C PHE A 360 1.59 -27.96 -14.05
N THR A 361 1.30 -27.83 -12.77
CA THR A 361 0.29 -28.61 -12.08
C THR A 361 -1.11 -28.33 -12.61
N ALA A 362 -2.09 -29.18 -12.24
CA ALA A 362 -3.48 -28.97 -12.65
C ALA A 362 -4.07 -27.66 -12.07
N GLU A 363 -3.61 -27.25 -10.89
CA GLU A 363 -4.04 -26.01 -10.21
C GLU A 363 -3.46 -24.77 -10.88
N GLU A 364 -2.16 -24.75 -11.16
CA GLU A 364 -1.50 -23.66 -11.87
C GLU A 364 -2.08 -23.44 -13.27
N ARG A 365 -2.44 -24.53 -13.98
CA ARG A 365 -3.12 -24.43 -15.29
C ARG A 365 -4.51 -23.82 -15.19
N LYS A 366 -5.23 -24.02 -14.08
CA LYS A 366 -6.54 -23.39 -13.84
C LYS A 366 -6.39 -21.91 -13.52
N ALA A 367 -5.31 -21.53 -12.84
CA ALA A 367 -5.01 -20.14 -12.53
C ALA A 367 -4.52 -19.34 -13.75
N GLY A 368 -3.94 -19.99 -14.76
CA GLY A 368 -3.40 -19.36 -15.96
C GLY A 368 -4.32 -18.32 -16.63
N PRO A 369 -5.60 -18.63 -16.94
CA PRO A 369 -6.54 -17.66 -17.51
C PRO A 369 -6.79 -16.43 -16.62
N THR A 370 -6.76 -16.58 -15.29
CA THR A 370 -6.92 -15.47 -14.35
C THR A 370 -5.79 -14.47 -14.49
N ASN A 371 -4.58 -14.93 -14.83
CA ASN A 371 -3.41 -14.06 -15.03
C ASN A 371 -3.55 -13.11 -16.22
N PHE A 372 -4.37 -13.44 -17.24
CA PHE A 372 -4.71 -12.49 -18.30
C PHE A 372 -5.53 -11.31 -17.77
N ILE A 373 -6.46 -11.56 -16.84
CA ILE A 373 -7.26 -10.53 -16.21
C ILE A 373 -6.40 -9.71 -15.25
N MET A 374 -5.57 -10.40 -14.44
CA MET A 374 -4.63 -9.76 -13.51
C MET A 374 -3.65 -8.82 -14.23
N ARG A 375 -3.17 -9.21 -15.41
CA ARG A 375 -2.36 -8.37 -16.28
C ARG A 375 -3.06 -7.05 -16.64
N LEU A 376 -4.33 -7.11 -17.06
CA LEU A 376 -5.10 -5.93 -17.43
C LEU A 376 -5.35 -4.99 -16.24
N SER A 377 -5.41 -5.57 -15.05
CA SER A 377 -5.58 -4.84 -13.79
C SER A 377 -4.26 -4.40 -13.16
N PHE A 378 -3.12 -4.62 -13.83
CA PHE A 378 -1.78 -4.28 -13.32
C PHE A 378 -1.45 -4.95 -11.98
N ILE A 379 -1.90 -6.18 -11.75
CA ILE A 379 -1.66 -6.95 -10.53
C ILE A 379 -0.55 -7.97 -10.81
N THR A 380 0.69 -7.63 -10.45
CA THR A 380 1.87 -8.47 -10.65
C THR A 380 1.90 -9.69 -9.74
N GLU A 381 1.29 -9.59 -8.57
CA GLU A 381 1.17 -10.67 -7.59
C GLU A 381 0.36 -11.87 -8.13
N GLY A 382 -0.47 -11.66 -9.12
CA GLY A 382 -1.19 -12.73 -9.80
C GLY A 382 -0.29 -13.69 -10.59
N ALA A 383 0.99 -13.35 -10.78
CA ALA A 383 1.98 -14.19 -11.44
C ALA A 383 2.58 -15.27 -10.52
N ILE A 384 2.31 -15.20 -9.23
CA ILE A 384 2.73 -16.15 -8.19
C ILE A 384 1.56 -17.10 -7.90
#